data_9d76e66f3bbec18fc039a63818cfe40b
#
_entry.id   9d76e66f3bbec18fc039a63818cfe40b
#
_cell.length_a   1.000
_cell.length_b   1.000
_cell.length_c   1.000
_cell.angle_alpha   90.00
_cell.angle_beta   90.00
_cell.angle_gamma   90.00
#
_symmetry.space_group_name_H-M   'P 1'
#
loop_
_entity.id
_entity.type
_entity.pdbx_description
1 polymer ?
#
loop_
_entity_poly.entity_id
_entity_poly.type
_entity_poly.pdbx_seq_one_letter_code
_entity_poly.pdbx_strand_id
1 'polypeptide(L)'
;MKSHTILFWSTFNPESDTTFEKWRNRDVELSPFHGLTLRTHALKADYTTLYTYQQGIKPEIPGEITVNDAADIFPAEQAYAALLNGHSIAHISDTVRLQAAADNGGIVIDMDAVILKSLPQYDGFFSSM
;
A
#
# COMPACT_ATOMS: atom_id res chain seq x y z
N MET A 1 10.80 -12.68 16.83
CA MET A 1 9.81 -11.82 16.21
C MET A 1 10.07 -11.74 14.71
N LYS A 2 9.04 -11.81 13.90
CA LYS A 2 9.19 -11.76 12.45
C LYS A 2 9.04 -10.33 11.94
N SER A 3 9.80 -10.00 10.92
CA SER A 3 9.69 -8.68 10.28
C SER A 3 8.41 -8.61 9.45
N HIS A 4 7.72 -7.48 9.52
CA HIS A 4 6.48 -7.24 8.80
C HIS A 4 6.59 -5.90 8.10
N THR A 5 6.50 -5.89 6.78
CA THR A 5 6.51 -4.64 6.03
C THR A 5 5.08 -4.27 5.62
N ILE A 6 4.81 -2.99 5.69
CA ILE A 6 3.50 -2.43 5.36
C ILE A 6 3.68 -1.48 4.19
N LEU A 7 3.01 -1.81 3.09
CA LEU A 7 3.06 -1.07 1.85
C LEU A 7 1.66 -0.56 1.52
N PHE A 8 1.62 0.50 0.73
CA PHE A 8 0.36 1.03 0.20
C PHE A 8 0.56 1.34 -1.28
N TRP A 9 -0.43 1.01 -2.09
CA TRP A 9 -0.45 1.40 -3.48
C TRP A 9 -1.88 1.67 -3.91
N SER A 10 -2.12 2.86 -4.43
CA SER A 10 -3.41 3.24 -4.97
C SER A 10 -3.20 4.42 -5.89
N THR A 11 -4.16 4.68 -6.77
CA THR A 11 -4.09 5.81 -7.69
C THR A 11 -5.39 6.59 -7.66
N PHE A 12 -5.31 7.85 -8.08
CA PHE A 12 -6.48 8.69 -8.26
C PHE A 12 -6.23 9.65 -9.41
N ASN A 13 -7.13 9.64 -10.38
CA ASN A 13 -7.10 10.59 -11.49
C ASN A 13 -8.46 11.26 -11.55
N PRO A 14 -8.55 12.58 -11.25
CA PRO A 14 -9.85 13.26 -11.22
C PRO A 14 -10.57 13.27 -12.56
N GLU A 15 -9.85 13.10 -13.67
CA GLU A 15 -10.48 13.09 -15.00
C GLU A 15 -11.18 11.75 -15.29
N SER A 16 -10.64 10.65 -14.79
CA SER A 16 -11.22 9.32 -15.04
C SER A 16 -12.01 8.78 -13.87
N ASP A 17 -11.64 9.16 -12.64
CA ASP A 17 -12.29 8.65 -11.42
C ASP A 17 -13.43 9.58 -11.00
N THR A 18 -14.40 9.76 -11.88
CA THR A 18 -15.47 10.72 -11.68
C THR A 18 -16.55 10.26 -10.71
N THR A 19 -16.59 8.96 -10.38
CA THR A 19 -17.47 8.42 -9.35
C THR A 19 -16.69 7.54 -8.41
N PHE A 20 -17.23 7.35 -7.21
CA PHE A 20 -16.63 6.47 -6.22
C PHE A 20 -16.45 5.05 -6.78
N GLU A 21 -17.48 4.54 -7.44
CA GLU A 21 -17.46 3.19 -7.99
C GLU A 21 -16.39 3.02 -9.08
N LYS A 22 -16.22 4.02 -9.94
CA LYS A 22 -15.19 3.98 -10.97
C LYS A 22 -13.79 3.93 -10.36
N TRP A 23 -13.58 4.73 -9.33
CA TRP A 23 -12.30 4.75 -8.63
C TRP A 23 -12.04 3.42 -7.91
N ARG A 24 -13.04 2.95 -7.18
CA ARG A 24 -12.92 1.76 -6.33
C ARG A 24 -12.71 0.49 -7.14
N ASN A 25 -13.38 0.38 -8.27
CA ASN A 25 -13.41 -0.85 -9.07
C ASN A 25 -12.48 -0.81 -10.28
N ARG A 26 -11.65 0.21 -10.39
CA ARG A 26 -10.74 0.31 -11.52
C ARG A 26 -9.74 -0.84 -11.51
N ASP A 27 -9.52 -1.43 -12.70
CA ASP A 27 -8.44 -2.38 -12.89
C ASP A 27 -7.12 -1.63 -12.90
N VAL A 28 -6.16 -2.13 -12.17
CA VAL A 28 -4.87 -1.47 -12.02
C VAL A 28 -3.76 -2.46 -12.31
N GLU A 29 -2.83 -2.05 -13.17
CA GLU A 29 -1.61 -2.80 -13.42
C GLU A 29 -0.47 -2.13 -12.69
N LEU A 30 0.30 -2.93 -11.97
CA LEU A 30 1.51 -2.44 -11.33
C LEU A 30 2.63 -2.34 -12.36
N SER A 31 3.40 -1.27 -12.29
CA SER A 31 4.56 -1.12 -13.18
C SER A 31 5.58 -2.21 -12.89
N PRO A 32 6.49 -2.51 -13.85
CA PRO A 32 7.57 -3.46 -13.60
C PRO A 32 8.42 -3.09 -12.38
N PHE A 33 8.62 -1.79 -12.14
CA PHE A 33 9.36 -1.33 -10.97
C PHE A 33 8.64 -1.70 -9.67
N HIS A 34 7.32 -1.49 -9.61
CA HIS A 34 6.55 -1.86 -8.43
C HIS A 34 6.51 -3.37 -8.24
N GLY A 35 6.46 -4.13 -9.33
CA GLY A 35 6.57 -5.58 -9.27
C GLY A 35 7.90 -6.04 -8.69
N LEU A 36 8.98 -5.38 -9.09
CA LEU A 36 10.31 -5.66 -8.54
C LEU A 36 10.36 -5.34 -7.04
N THR A 37 9.81 -4.19 -6.64
CA THR A 37 9.73 -3.80 -5.23
C THR A 37 9.02 -4.87 -4.42
N LEU A 38 7.86 -5.33 -4.87
CA LEU A 38 7.10 -6.37 -4.18
C LEU A 38 7.89 -7.67 -4.06
N ARG A 39 8.62 -8.05 -5.10
CA ARG A 39 9.45 -9.26 -5.05
C ARG A 39 10.57 -9.14 -4.04
N THR A 40 11.21 -7.98 -3.93
CA THR A 40 12.28 -7.79 -2.95
C THR A 40 11.72 -7.85 -1.53
N HIS A 41 10.53 -7.28 -1.29
CA HIS A 41 9.88 -7.37 0.01
C HIS A 41 9.52 -8.81 0.34
N ALA A 42 9.00 -9.57 -0.61
CA ALA A 42 8.65 -10.97 -0.40
C ALA A 42 9.87 -11.82 -0.05
N LEU A 43 11.03 -11.49 -0.60
CA LEU A 43 12.27 -12.25 -0.36
C LEU A 43 12.96 -11.86 0.94
N LYS A 44 12.84 -10.60 1.37
CA LYS A 44 13.66 -10.07 2.47
C LYS A 44 12.89 -9.83 3.76
N ALA A 45 11.57 -9.76 3.71
CA ALA A 45 10.72 -9.61 4.88
C ALA A 45 10.04 -10.94 5.19
N ASP A 46 9.72 -11.18 6.46
CA ASP A 46 8.98 -12.38 6.83
C ASP A 46 7.52 -12.28 6.40
N TYR A 47 6.94 -11.10 6.51
CA TYR A 47 5.58 -10.81 6.06
C TYR A 47 5.55 -9.50 5.31
N THR A 48 4.71 -9.42 4.30
CA THR A 48 4.47 -8.17 3.59
C THR A 48 2.97 -8.04 3.36
N THR A 49 2.42 -6.88 3.76
CA THR A 49 1.02 -6.55 3.52
C THR A 49 0.96 -5.34 2.61
N LEU A 50 0.22 -5.45 1.53
CA LEU A 50 -0.05 -4.35 0.62
C LEU A 50 -1.48 -3.89 0.80
N TYR A 51 -1.67 -2.63 1.19
CA TYR A 51 -3.00 -2.03 1.28
C TYR A 51 -3.30 -1.27 0.02
N THR A 52 -4.51 -1.40 -0.48
CA THR A 52 -4.96 -0.71 -1.69
C THR A 52 -6.45 -0.44 -1.63
N TYR A 53 -6.89 0.63 -2.31
CA TYR A 53 -8.30 0.93 -2.47
C TYR A 53 -8.89 0.33 -3.74
N GLN A 54 -8.09 0.09 -4.77
CA GLN A 54 -8.56 -0.50 -6.01
C GLN A 54 -8.74 -2.00 -5.84
N GLN A 55 -9.93 -2.50 -6.12
CA GLN A 55 -10.25 -3.91 -5.97
C GLN A 55 -9.77 -4.76 -7.14
N GLY A 56 -9.48 -4.13 -8.26
CA GLY A 56 -9.01 -4.81 -9.47
C GLY A 56 -7.51 -4.80 -9.64
N ILE A 57 -6.73 -4.88 -8.56
CA ILE A 57 -5.29 -4.98 -8.71
C ILE A 57 -4.94 -6.28 -9.42
N LYS A 58 -4.29 -6.11 -10.55
CA LYS A 58 -3.72 -7.21 -11.32
C LYS A 58 -2.23 -6.96 -11.40
N PRO A 59 -1.61 -7.94 -11.54
CA PRO A 59 -1.65 -9.30 -11.31
C PRO A 59 -0.40 -9.76 -10.85
N GLU A 60 0.18 -10.55 -10.86
CA GLU A 60 1.50 -11.09 -10.57
C GLU A 60 2.06 -10.54 -9.28
N ILE A 61 1.13 -10.36 -8.31
CA ILE A 61 1.56 -10.10 -6.95
C ILE A 61 2.10 -11.42 -6.42
N PRO A 62 3.35 -11.45 -5.94
CA PRO A 62 3.90 -12.68 -5.38
C PRO A 62 2.98 -13.26 -4.29
N GLY A 63 2.85 -14.58 -4.27
CA GLY A 63 1.94 -15.24 -3.34
C GLY A 63 2.27 -15.05 -1.86
N GLU A 64 3.49 -14.61 -1.57
CA GLU A 64 3.94 -14.32 -0.22
C GLU A 64 3.48 -12.95 0.28
N ILE A 65 2.82 -12.18 -0.57
CA ILE A 65 2.32 -10.86 -0.20
C ILE A 65 0.83 -10.94 0.02
N THR A 66 0.38 -10.47 1.18
CA THR A 66 -1.03 -10.37 1.49
C THR A 66 -1.55 -9.03 0.98
N VAL A 67 -2.61 -9.06 0.18
CA VAL A 67 -3.25 -7.84 -0.29
C VAL A 67 -4.50 -7.61 0.54
N ASN A 68 -4.54 -6.47 1.23
CA ASN A 68 -5.68 -6.09 2.06
C ASN A 68 -6.34 -4.83 1.53
N ASP A 69 -7.62 -4.71 1.82
CA ASP A 69 -8.37 -3.52 1.45
C ASP A 69 -8.01 -2.39 2.42
N ALA A 70 -7.54 -1.27 1.88
CA ALA A 70 -7.21 -0.10 2.68
C ALA A 70 -8.45 0.47 3.41
N ALA A 71 -9.66 0.17 2.93
CA ALA A 71 -10.88 0.60 3.58
C ALA A 71 -11.05 -0.01 4.98
N ASP A 72 -10.36 -1.10 5.27
CA ASP A 72 -10.37 -1.70 6.61
C ASP A 72 -9.65 -0.80 7.63
N ILE A 73 -8.78 0.08 7.17
CA ILE A 73 -8.02 1.00 8.01
C ILE A 73 -8.63 2.40 7.96
N PHE A 74 -8.89 2.91 6.76
CA PHE A 74 -9.45 4.24 6.54
C PHE A 74 -10.58 4.11 5.50
N PRO A 75 -11.84 4.43 5.86
CA PRO A 75 -12.98 4.15 4.98
C PRO A 75 -12.81 4.70 3.57
N ALA A 76 -13.17 3.90 2.58
CA ALA A 76 -12.96 4.25 1.18
C ALA A 76 -13.71 5.51 0.77
N GLU A 77 -14.92 5.70 1.28
CA GLU A 77 -15.72 6.88 0.98
C GLU A 77 -15.05 8.16 1.49
N GLN A 78 -14.46 8.09 2.68
CA GLN A 78 -13.74 9.23 3.25
C GLN A 78 -12.47 9.53 2.46
N ALA A 79 -11.77 8.48 2.04
CA ALA A 79 -10.57 8.63 1.23
C ALA A 79 -10.90 9.29 -0.12
N TYR A 80 -11.95 8.83 -0.77
CA TYR A 80 -12.39 9.39 -2.04
C TYR A 80 -12.79 10.86 -1.88
N ALA A 81 -13.57 11.17 -0.84
CA ALA A 81 -13.98 12.55 -0.58
C ALA A 81 -12.76 13.46 -0.34
N ALA A 82 -11.76 12.98 0.39
CA ALA A 82 -10.54 13.74 0.62
C ALA A 82 -9.79 14.00 -0.69
N LEU A 83 -9.70 12.98 -1.55
CA LEU A 83 -9.04 13.13 -2.86
C LEU A 83 -9.78 14.13 -3.74
N LEU A 84 -11.11 14.12 -3.73
CA LEU A 84 -11.90 15.10 -4.47
C LEU A 84 -11.69 16.53 -3.95
N ASN A 85 -11.38 16.67 -2.67
CA ASN A 85 -11.13 17.97 -2.05
C ASN A 85 -9.67 18.42 -2.17
N GLY A 86 -8.87 17.72 -2.95
CA GLY A 86 -7.51 18.14 -3.25
C GLY A 86 -6.41 17.54 -2.38
N HIS A 87 -6.75 16.62 -1.48
CA HIS A 87 -5.72 15.91 -0.72
C HIS A 87 -4.97 14.96 -1.64
N SER A 88 -3.67 14.81 -1.41
CA SER A 88 -2.87 13.92 -2.24
C SER A 88 -3.05 12.45 -1.84
N ILE A 89 -2.84 11.56 -2.80
CA ILE A 89 -2.85 10.14 -2.51
C ILE A 89 -1.71 9.76 -1.56
N ALA A 90 -0.62 10.50 -1.57
CA ALA A 90 0.49 10.29 -0.64
C ALA A 90 0.06 10.54 0.80
N HIS A 91 -0.77 11.55 1.04
CA HIS A 91 -1.30 11.84 2.36
C HIS A 91 -2.19 10.69 2.86
N ILE A 92 -3.06 10.19 1.99
CA ILE A 92 -3.91 9.03 2.29
C ILE A 92 -3.04 7.80 2.59
N SER A 93 -2.00 7.60 1.79
CA SER A 93 -1.05 6.50 1.98
C SER A 93 -0.42 6.53 3.36
N ASP A 94 0.04 7.70 3.79
CA ASP A 94 0.66 7.84 5.10
C ASP A 94 -0.33 7.52 6.22
N THR A 95 -1.57 8.01 6.09
CA THR A 95 -2.62 7.74 7.07
C THR A 95 -2.87 6.24 7.22
N VAL A 96 -3.02 5.53 6.10
CA VAL A 96 -3.29 4.09 6.11
C VAL A 96 -2.12 3.32 6.71
N ARG A 97 -0.89 3.61 6.24
CA ARG A 97 0.28 2.86 6.68
C ARG A 97 0.59 3.06 8.15
N LEU A 98 0.54 4.30 8.61
CA LEU A 98 0.83 4.61 10.00
C LEU A 98 -0.21 4.00 10.94
N GLN A 99 -1.48 4.04 10.56
CA GLN A 99 -2.53 3.43 11.36
C GLN A 99 -2.40 1.91 11.38
N ALA A 100 -2.08 1.29 10.26
CA ALA A 100 -1.86 -0.15 10.20
C ALA A 100 -0.69 -0.56 11.09
N ALA A 101 0.39 0.21 11.09
CA ALA A 101 1.54 -0.04 11.95
C ALA A 101 1.19 0.12 13.43
N ALA A 102 0.38 1.12 13.77
CA ALA A 102 -0.08 1.33 15.14
C ALA A 102 -0.95 0.19 15.64
N ASP A 103 -1.78 -0.37 14.77
CA ASP A 103 -2.71 -1.44 15.14
C ASP A 103 -2.03 -2.81 15.25
N ASN A 104 -1.09 -3.09 14.36
CA ASN A 104 -0.55 -4.45 14.19
C ASN A 104 0.99 -4.53 14.29
N GLY A 105 1.64 -3.40 14.47
CA GLY A 105 3.10 -3.35 14.39
C GLY A 105 3.57 -3.45 12.95
N GLY A 106 4.85 -3.34 12.74
CA GLY A 106 5.46 -3.48 11.42
C GLY A 106 6.28 -2.27 11.00
N ILE A 107 6.88 -2.38 9.83
CA ILE A 107 7.75 -1.36 9.26
C ILE A 107 7.05 -0.75 8.07
N VAL A 108 6.87 0.57 8.09
CA VAL A 108 6.23 1.31 7.01
C VAL A 108 7.29 1.65 5.96
N ILE A 109 7.06 1.20 4.74
CA ILE A 109 8.01 1.40 3.64
C ILE A 109 7.26 1.89 2.41
N ASP A 110 7.90 2.80 1.66
CA ASP A 110 7.33 3.30 0.41
C ASP A 110 7.45 2.24 -0.69
N MET A 111 6.48 2.22 -1.61
CA MET A 111 6.51 1.30 -2.76
C MET A 111 7.70 1.56 -3.69
N ASP A 112 8.35 2.71 -3.58
CA ASP A 112 9.52 3.02 -4.37
C ASP A 112 10.81 2.47 -3.77
N ALA A 113 10.75 1.90 -2.58
CA ALA A 113 11.93 1.39 -1.90
C ALA A 113 12.17 -0.08 -2.25
N VAL A 114 13.41 -0.40 -2.60
CA VAL A 114 13.84 -1.77 -2.89
C VAL A 114 14.66 -2.26 -1.72
N ILE A 115 14.33 -3.45 -1.21
CA ILE A 115 15.03 -4.03 -0.08
C ILE A 115 16.17 -4.90 -0.59
N LEU A 116 17.38 -4.55 -0.19
CA LEU A 116 18.59 -5.28 -0.61
C LEU A 116 19.09 -6.25 0.46
N LYS A 117 18.64 -6.08 1.69
CA LYS A 117 19.01 -6.94 2.83
C LYS A 117 17.78 -7.31 3.62
N SER A 118 17.87 -8.36 4.43
CA SER A 118 16.81 -8.67 5.37
C SER A 118 16.60 -7.53 6.36
N LEU A 119 15.35 -7.27 6.68
CA LEU A 119 14.99 -6.18 7.57
C LEU A 119 15.24 -6.57 9.03
N PRO A 120 15.62 -5.60 9.87
CA PRO A 120 15.72 -5.87 11.30
C PRO A 120 14.34 -6.14 11.90
N GLN A 121 14.32 -6.88 13.00
CA GLN A 121 13.11 -7.17 13.72
C GLN A 121 12.99 -6.23 14.91
N TYR A 122 12.15 -5.22 14.81
CA TYR A 122 11.89 -4.32 15.90
C TYR A 122 10.51 -3.68 15.76
N ASP A 123 10.03 -3.16 16.89
CA ASP A 123 8.71 -2.55 16.96
C ASP A 123 8.83 -1.07 16.64
N GLY A 124 8.67 -0.66 15.55
CA GLY A 124 8.74 0.73 15.16
C GLY A 124 8.47 0.83 13.69
N PHE A 125 8.70 1.99 13.17
CA PHE A 125 8.59 2.19 11.74
C PHE A 125 9.66 3.14 11.26
N PHE A 126 10.02 3.00 10.00
CA PHE A 126 10.79 4.01 9.30
C PHE A 126 10.30 4.07 7.87
N SER A 127 10.48 5.23 7.26
CA SER A 127 10.10 5.43 5.88
C SER A 127 11.37 5.55 5.06
N SER A 128 11.42 4.79 3.98
CA SER A 128 12.50 4.87 3.01
C SER A 128 12.09 5.83 1.91
N MET A 129 12.95 6.73 1.56
CA MET A 129 12.65 7.66 0.48
C MET A 129 13.63 7.50 -0.67
#